data_8a4c837164485a406328c111b508832f
#
_entry.id   8a4c837164485a406328c111b508832f
#
_cell.length_a   1.000
_cell.length_b   1.000
_cell.length_c   1.000
_cell.angle_alpha   90.00
_cell.angle_beta   90.00
_cell.angle_gamma   90.00
#
_symmetry.space_group_name_H-M   'P 1'
#
loop_
_entity.id
_entity.type
_entity.pdbx_description
1 polymer ?
#
loop_
_entity_poly.entity_id
_entity_poly.type
_entity_poly.pdbx_seq_one_letter_code
_entity_poly.pdbx_strand_id
1 'polypeptide(L)'
;MSETKHPIQIVSRRTGLSTDVIRAWERRYKAVKPIRSSNGRRLYSDNDVKKLMLLQRIISGGRRIGDIAKLNIQNLEDLIESDESATVGKASLANRPSTGSVMEHFDGSIEAIRELDASKLIQLFEVAYQELGPVFLLEDLFAPLIQHVRDECRLGSFRQSQEKFVVELMQSFLLINSSKNKKPLNNKVLIISPISHNDNLSMLRLCLVCEDSEWMPIYVGTSTSADEVLFSYEQGRCDLLMVVVDPNGNQQFLPNELRKIRSLIKDDE
;
A
#
# COMPACT_ATOMS: atom_id res chain seq x y z
N MET A 1 -30.76 4.46 -17.02
CA MET A 1 -29.54 5.21 -16.69
C MET A 1 -28.51 4.94 -17.79
N SER A 2 -27.96 5.98 -18.43
CA SER A 2 -26.98 5.83 -19.51
C SER A 2 -25.67 5.32 -18.90
N GLU A 3 -25.25 4.11 -19.26
CA GLU A 3 -23.99 3.50 -18.82
C GLU A 3 -22.81 4.34 -19.34
N THR A 4 -21.99 4.85 -18.45
CA THR A 4 -20.84 5.70 -18.82
C THR A 4 -19.80 4.85 -19.56
N LYS A 5 -19.27 5.35 -20.68
CA LYS A 5 -18.36 4.62 -21.57
C LYS A 5 -17.00 5.29 -21.60
N HIS A 6 -15.95 4.55 -21.32
CA HIS A 6 -14.60 5.05 -21.16
C HIS A 6 -13.66 4.60 -22.29
N PRO A 7 -12.90 5.51 -22.92
CA PRO A 7 -11.79 5.15 -23.82
C PRO A 7 -10.70 4.39 -23.07
N ILE A 8 -9.93 3.54 -23.78
CA ILE A 8 -8.89 2.69 -23.18
C ILE A 8 -7.84 3.46 -22.38
N GLN A 9 -7.50 4.70 -22.75
CA GLN A 9 -6.55 5.53 -22.02
C GLN A 9 -7.07 5.91 -20.62
N ILE A 10 -8.37 6.20 -20.51
CA ILE A 10 -9.02 6.48 -19.23
C ILE A 10 -9.05 5.20 -18.37
N VAL A 11 -9.37 4.05 -18.99
CA VAL A 11 -9.35 2.76 -18.30
C VAL A 11 -7.95 2.42 -17.79
N SER A 12 -6.94 2.57 -18.64
CA SER A 12 -5.53 2.37 -18.26
C SER A 12 -5.13 3.20 -17.05
N ARG A 13 -5.50 4.49 -17.04
CA ARG A 13 -5.20 5.38 -15.91
C ARG A 13 -5.95 5.01 -14.64
N ARG A 14 -7.24 4.61 -14.74
CA ARG A 14 -8.07 4.23 -13.59
C ARG A 14 -7.67 2.88 -12.98
N THR A 15 -7.18 1.96 -13.80
CA THR A 15 -6.84 0.58 -13.37
C THR A 15 -5.36 0.37 -13.09
N GLY A 16 -4.48 1.31 -13.46
CA GLY A 16 -3.02 1.12 -13.41
C GLY A 16 -2.45 0.14 -14.44
N LEU A 17 -3.30 -0.48 -15.27
CA LEU A 17 -2.89 -1.42 -16.30
C LEU A 17 -2.46 -0.69 -17.59
N SER A 18 -1.41 -1.15 -18.26
CA SER A 18 -1.07 -0.63 -19.57
C SER A 18 -2.15 -0.98 -20.61
N THR A 19 -2.29 -0.14 -21.63
CA THR A 19 -3.26 -0.39 -22.73
C THR A 19 -3.04 -1.73 -23.42
N ASP A 20 -1.80 -2.20 -23.47
CA ASP A 20 -1.44 -3.47 -24.11
C ASP A 20 -1.83 -4.67 -23.23
N VAL A 21 -1.69 -4.54 -21.91
CA VAL A 21 -2.19 -5.54 -20.96
C VAL A 21 -3.71 -5.66 -21.05
N ILE A 22 -4.45 -4.54 -21.06
CA ILE A 22 -5.91 -4.54 -21.20
C ILE A 22 -6.33 -5.23 -22.50
N ARG A 23 -5.68 -4.92 -23.64
CA ARG A 23 -5.94 -5.57 -24.94
C ARG A 23 -5.59 -7.05 -24.93
N ALA A 24 -4.49 -7.42 -24.25
CA ALA A 24 -4.10 -8.83 -24.12
C ALA A 24 -5.13 -9.62 -23.30
N TRP A 25 -5.62 -9.06 -22.21
CA TRP A 25 -6.63 -9.69 -21.36
C TRP A 25 -8.00 -9.81 -22.07
N GLU A 26 -8.41 -8.79 -22.83
CA GLU A 26 -9.58 -8.85 -23.70
C GLU A 26 -9.44 -9.99 -24.73
N ARG A 27 -8.34 -10.03 -25.46
CA ARG A 27 -8.13 -10.96 -26.59
C ARG A 27 -7.92 -12.40 -26.13
N ARG A 28 -7.01 -12.63 -25.17
CA ARG A 28 -6.56 -13.96 -24.76
C ARG A 28 -7.49 -14.62 -23.74
N TYR A 29 -8.00 -13.84 -22.80
CA TYR A 29 -8.74 -14.38 -21.65
C TYR A 29 -10.22 -13.99 -21.65
N LYS A 30 -10.64 -13.08 -22.56
CA LYS A 30 -12.03 -12.57 -22.60
C LYS A 30 -12.47 -11.95 -21.27
N ALA A 31 -11.53 -11.31 -20.56
CA ALA A 31 -11.74 -10.73 -19.25
C ALA A 31 -12.83 -9.65 -19.25
N VAL A 32 -12.86 -8.83 -20.31
CA VAL A 32 -13.86 -7.79 -20.56
C VAL A 32 -14.33 -7.81 -22.00
N LYS A 33 -15.50 -7.19 -22.29
CA LYS A 33 -16.12 -7.14 -23.62
C LYS A 33 -16.46 -5.70 -23.98
N PRO A 34 -15.47 -4.87 -24.34
CA PRO A 34 -15.75 -3.49 -24.71
C PRO A 34 -16.62 -3.41 -25.96
N ILE A 35 -17.48 -2.41 -26.00
CA ILE A 35 -18.20 -2.07 -27.23
C ILE A 35 -17.30 -1.24 -28.15
N ARG A 36 -17.67 -1.15 -29.42
CA ARG A 36 -16.98 -0.27 -30.37
C ARG A 36 -17.85 0.94 -30.69
N SER A 37 -17.23 2.11 -30.67
CA SER A 37 -17.88 3.35 -31.15
C SER A 37 -18.06 3.29 -32.67
N SER A 38 -18.80 4.24 -33.23
CA SER A 38 -18.95 4.44 -34.69
C SER A 38 -17.61 4.56 -35.42
N ASN A 39 -16.57 5.06 -34.74
CA ASN A 39 -15.20 5.20 -35.27
C ASN A 39 -14.31 3.96 -35.01
N GLY A 40 -14.89 2.82 -34.63
CA GLY A 40 -14.17 1.57 -34.37
C GLY A 40 -13.36 1.54 -33.07
N ARG A 41 -13.35 2.60 -32.25
CA ARG A 41 -12.61 2.67 -30.99
C ARG A 41 -13.29 1.86 -29.90
N ARG A 42 -12.48 1.21 -29.04
CA ARG A 42 -12.97 0.47 -27.87
C ARG A 42 -13.50 1.43 -26.80
N LEU A 43 -14.66 1.10 -26.26
CA LEU A 43 -15.29 1.80 -25.15
C LEU A 43 -15.66 0.77 -24.08
N TYR A 44 -15.25 1.01 -22.87
CA TYR A 44 -15.42 0.14 -21.70
C TYR A 44 -16.48 0.72 -20.77
N SER A 45 -17.33 -0.11 -20.22
CA SER A 45 -18.31 0.27 -19.20
C SER A 45 -17.66 0.46 -17.84
N ASP A 46 -18.37 1.08 -16.88
CA ASP A 46 -17.92 1.14 -15.48
C ASP A 46 -17.72 -0.25 -14.88
N ASN A 47 -18.56 -1.23 -15.26
CA ASN A 47 -18.41 -2.62 -14.86
C ASN A 47 -17.12 -3.26 -15.42
N ASP A 48 -16.74 -2.96 -16.67
CA ASP A 48 -15.47 -3.42 -17.23
C ASP A 48 -14.29 -2.82 -16.46
N VAL A 49 -14.35 -1.54 -16.12
CA VAL A 49 -13.32 -0.86 -15.32
C VAL A 49 -13.21 -1.51 -13.94
N LYS A 50 -14.34 -1.68 -13.23
CA LYS A 50 -14.39 -2.34 -11.93
C LYS A 50 -13.80 -3.75 -12.00
N LYS A 51 -14.19 -4.54 -12.99
CA LYS A 51 -13.66 -5.89 -13.17
C LYS A 51 -12.16 -5.91 -13.41
N LEU A 52 -11.63 -5.01 -14.25
CA LEU A 52 -10.18 -4.90 -14.50
C LEU A 52 -9.39 -4.51 -13.24
N MET A 53 -9.94 -3.63 -12.40
CA MET A 53 -9.33 -3.27 -11.11
C MET A 53 -9.26 -4.47 -10.16
N LEU A 54 -10.33 -5.24 -10.02
CA LEU A 54 -10.36 -6.45 -9.19
C LEU A 54 -9.37 -7.50 -9.70
N LEU A 55 -9.33 -7.74 -11.02
CA LEU A 55 -8.37 -8.66 -11.62
C LEU A 55 -6.92 -8.24 -11.35
N GLN A 56 -6.63 -6.96 -11.50
CA GLN A 56 -5.29 -6.41 -11.22
C GLN A 56 -4.90 -6.61 -9.75
N ARG A 57 -5.82 -6.34 -8.80
CA ARG A 57 -5.59 -6.54 -7.36
C ARG A 57 -5.28 -8.01 -7.04
N ILE A 58 -6.05 -8.95 -7.57
CA ILE A 58 -5.86 -10.40 -7.34
C ILE A 58 -4.55 -10.91 -7.93
N ILE A 59 -4.15 -10.40 -9.12
CA ILE A 59 -2.87 -10.76 -9.76
C ILE A 59 -1.69 -10.21 -8.98
N SER A 60 -1.79 -9.01 -8.43
CA SER A 60 -0.77 -8.45 -7.53
C SER A 60 -0.59 -9.30 -6.26
N GLY A 61 -1.61 -10.03 -5.82
CA GLY A 61 -1.57 -11.05 -4.77
C GLY A 61 -1.00 -12.41 -5.21
N GLY A 62 -0.48 -12.53 -6.45
CA GLY A 62 0.23 -13.73 -6.95
C GLY A 62 -0.62 -14.73 -7.75
N ARG A 63 -1.92 -14.50 -7.94
CA ARG A 63 -2.76 -15.40 -8.75
C ARG A 63 -2.57 -15.19 -10.26
N ARG A 64 -2.86 -16.22 -11.06
CA ARG A 64 -2.70 -16.15 -12.51
C ARG A 64 -3.98 -15.66 -13.18
N ILE A 65 -3.84 -14.75 -14.17
CA ILE A 65 -4.98 -14.20 -14.93
C ILE A 65 -5.85 -15.29 -15.59
N GLY A 66 -5.25 -16.37 -16.05
CA GLY A 66 -5.96 -17.46 -16.72
C GLY A 66 -7.05 -18.10 -15.86
N ASP A 67 -6.85 -18.14 -14.55
CA ASP A 67 -7.73 -18.81 -13.59
C ASP A 67 -8.92 -17.92 -13.18
N ILE A 68 -8.74 -16.60 -13.21
CA ILE A 68 -9.68 -15.63 -12.64
C ILE A 68 -10.40 -14.76 -13.67
N ALA A 69 -9.89 -14.63 -14.90
CA ALA A 69 -10.42 -13.72 -15.92
C ALA A 69 -11.91 -13.93 -16.26
N LYS A 70 -12.40 -15.16 -16.13
CA LYS A 70 -13.80 -15.53 -16.47
C LYS A 70 -14.76 -15.34 -15.31
N LEU A 71 -14.26 -15.10 -14.10
CA LEU A 71 -15.10 -14.89 -12.92
C LEU A 71 -15.92 -13.60 -13.08
N ASN A 72 -17.11 -13.57 -12.48
CA ASN A 72 -17.91 -12.37 -12.38
C ASN A 72 -17.36 -11.45 -11.28
N ILE A 73 -17.87 -10.22 -11.20
CA ILE A 73 -17.42 -9.22 -10.22
C ILE A 73 -17.58 -9.74 -8.79
N GLN A 74 -18.75 -10.33 -8.46
CA GLN A 74 -19.00 -10.86 -7.13
C GLN A 74 -18.01 -11.94 -6.72
N ASN A 75 -17.76 -12.93 -7.58
CA ASN A 75 -16.80 -13.99 -7.30
C ASN A 75 -15.37 -13.46 -7.18
N LEU A 76 -15.01 -12.39 -7.87
CA LEU A 76 -13.72 -11.73 -7.71
C LEU A 76 -13.62 -10.98 -6.36
N GLU A 77 -14.70 -10.34 -5.94
CA GLU A 77 -14.81 -9.71 -4.61
C GLU A 77 -14.71 -10.76 -3.51
N ASP A 78 -15.48 -11.86 -3.60
CA ASP A 78 -15.43 -12.98 -2.66
C ASP A 78 -14.03 -13.62 -2.59
N LEU A 79 -13.32 -13.68 -3.73
CA LEU A 79 -11.97 -14.23 -3.81
C LEU A 79 -10.95 -13.33 -3.11
N ILE A 80 -11.07 -12.02 -3.28
CA ILE A 80 -10.24 -11.03 -2.56
C ILE A 80 -10.48 -11.17 -1.06
N GLU A 81 -11.73 -11.23 -0.64
CA GLU A 81 -12.10 -11.38 0.76
C GLU A 81 -11.55 -12.69 1.36
N SER A 82 -11.58 -13.79 0.59
CA SER A 82 -11.02 -15.07 1.04
C SER A 82 -9.49 -15.07 1.12
N ASP A 83 -8.80 -14.40 0.19
CA ASP A 83 -7.34 -14.30 0.16
C ASP A 83 -6.83 -13.38 1.28
N GLU A 84 -7.52 -12.27 1.53
CA GLU A 84 -7.26 -11.37 2.65
C GLU A 84 -7.49 -12.07 3.99
N SER A 85 -8.53 -12.90 4.10
CA SER A 85 -8.82 -13.72 5.28
C SER A 85 -7.75 -14.76 5.58
N ALA A 86 -7.09 -15.27 4.55
CA ALA A 86 -6.01 -16.27 4.70
C ALA A 86 -4.67 -15.61 5.10
N THR A 87 -4.48 -14.35 4.79
CA THR A 87 -3.21 -13.61 5.02
C THR A 87 -3.22 -12.87 6.38
N VAL A 88 -4.39 -12.50 6.86
CA VAL A 88 -4.59 -11.86 8.18
C VAL A 88 -5.16 -12.90 9.12
N GLY A 89 -4.45 -13.21 10.20
CA GLY A 89 -4.88 -14.19 11.21
C GLY A 89 -6.33 -13.93 11.64
N LYS A 90 -7.09 -15.00 11.86
CA LYS A 90 -8.55 -15.06 12.09
C LYS A 90 -9.18 -14.09 13.11
N ALA A 91 -8.40 -13.27 13.79
CA ALA A 91 -8.86 -12.33 14.81
C ALA A 91 -9.36 -10.97 14.27
N SER A 92 -9.01 -10.60 13.02
CA SER A 92 -9.26 -9.24 12.52
C SER A 92 -10.54 -9.06 11.68
N LEU A 93 -11.20 -10.14 11.23
CA LEU A 93 -12.32 -10.05 10.27
C LEU A 93 -13.70 -9.76 10.89
N ALA A 94 -13.83 -9.91 12.20
CA ALA A 94 -15.11 -9.69 12.89
C ALA A 94 -15.52 -8.21 13.04
N ASN A 95 -14.58 -7.26 12.79
CA ASN A 95 -14.76 -5.84 13.06
C ASN A 95 -14.37 -4.93 11.88
N ARG A 96 -14.60 -5.33 10.63
CA ARG A 96 -14.34 -4.41 9.51
C ARG A 96 -15.35 -3.26 9.54
N PRO A 97 -14.90 -2.00 9.61
CA PRO A 97 -15.77 -0.84 9.68
C PRO A 97 -16.61 -0.70 8.39
N SER A 98 -17.73 -0.01 8.50
CA SER A 98 -18.58 0.28 7.34
C SER A 98 -17.82 1.15 6.34
N THR A 99 -17.93 0.84 5.07
CA THR A 99 -17.31 1.61 3.95
C THR A 99 -17.66 3.11 4.00
N GLY A 100 -18.79 3.48 4.62
CA GLY A 100 -19.22 4.87 4.80
C GLY A 100 -18.30 5.67 5.73
N SER A 101 -17.90 5.09 6.86
CA SER A 101 -17.01 5.75 7.83
C SER A 101 -15.62 6.03 7.23
N VAL A 102 -15.05 5.05 6.49
CA VAL A 102 -13.74 5.23 5.83
C VAL A 102 -13.78 6.36 4.80
N MET A 103 -14.88 6.48 4.04
CA MET A 103 -15.05 7.51 3.01
C MET A 103 -15.15 8.91 3.62
N GLU A 104 -15.85 9.06 4.75
CA GLU A 104 -15.94 10.33 5.48
C GLU A 104 -14.57 10.78 6.00
N HIS A 105 -13.78 9.86 6.56
CA HIS A 105 -12.40 10.15 6.98
C HIS A 105 -11.50 10.52 5.81
N PHE A 106 -11.67 9.84 4.68
CA PHE A 106 -10.91 10.11 3.46
C PHE A 106 -11.19 11.52 2.92
N ASP A 107 -12.46 11.88 2.74
CA ASP A 107 -12.85 13.19 2.20
C ASP A 107 -12.44 14.34 3.14
N GLY A 108 -12.64 14.16 4.45
CA GLY A 108 -12.20 15.11 5.46
C GLY A 108 -10.68 15.30 5.48
N SER A 109 -9.92 14.21 5.26
CA SER A 109 -8.46 14.26 5.17
C SER A 109 -7.98 15.01 3.93
N ILE A 110 -8.61 14.81 2.78
CA ILE A 110 -8.30 15.56 1.54
C ILE A 110 -8.46 17.06 1.74
N GLU A 111 -9.53 17.49 2.41
CA GLU A 111 -9.77 18.90 2.71
C GLU A 111 -8.68 19.46 3.65
N ALA A 112 -8.38 18.76 4.75
CA ALA A 112 -7.33 19.16 5.70
C ALA A 112 -5.92 19.22 5.05
N ILE A 113 -5.60 18.28 4.14
CA ILE A 113 -4.35 18.31 3.37
C ILE A 113 -4.30 19.52 2.44
N ARG A 114 -5.42 19.85 1.79
CA ARG A 114 -5.49 21.02 0.89
C ARG A 114 -5.19 22.31 1.63
N GLU A 115 -5.66 22.43 2.87
CA GLU A 115 -5.48 23.59 3.75
C GLU A 115 -4.18 23.54 4.56
N LEU A 116 -3.42 22.43 4.53
CA LEU A 116 -2.26 22.15 5.38
C LEU A 116 -2.62 22.23 6.89
N ASP A 117 -3.84 21.85 7.25
CA ASP A 117 -4.33 21.87 8.63
C ASP A 117 -3.90 20.58 9.35
N ALA A 118 -2.75 20.64 10.03
CA ALA A 118 -2.22 19.53 10.81
C ALA A 118 -3.16 19.10 11.95
N SER A 119 -3.80 20.07 12.62
CA SER A 119 -4.65 19.80 13.79
C SER A 119 -5.90 19.03 13.38
N LYS A 120 -6.56 19.48 12.33
CA LYS A 120 -7.75 18.80 11.75
C LYS A 120 -7.37 17.39 11.26
N LEU A 121 -6.24 17.26 10.58
CA LEU A 121 -5.78 15.97 10.05
C LEU A 121 -5.45 14.96 11.15
N ILE A 122 -4.77 15.39 12.21
CA ILE A 122 -4.48 14.53 13.38
C ILE A 122 -5.77 14.09 14.09
N GLN A 123 -6.72 14.99 14.29
CA GLN A 123 -8.02 14.64 14.87
C GLN A 123 -8.76 13.59 14.04
N LEU A 124 -8.79 13.73 12.70
CA LEU A 124 -9.37 12.74 11.82
C LEU A 124 -8.66 11.38 11.91
N PHE A 125 -7.33 11.39 12.01
CA PHE A 125 -6.54 10.17 12.19
C PHE A 125 -6.79 9.51 13.56
N GLU A 126 -6.97 10.30 14.62
CA GLU A 126 -7.31 9.78 15.95
C GLU A 126 -8.67 9.08 15.95
N VAL A 127 -9.69 9.70 15.37
CA VAL A 127 -11.03 9.10 15.25
C VAL A 127 -10.96 7.83 14.41
N ALA A 128 -10.35 7.92 13.23
CA ALA A 128 -10.17 6.77 12.34
C ALA A 128 -9.37 5.63 13.01
N TYR A 129 -8.34 5.95 13.79
CA TYR A 129 -7.56 4.95 14.54
C TYR A 129 -8.40 4.19 15.57
N GLN A 130 -9.29 4.89 16.28
CA GLN A 130 -10.19 4.27 17.25
C GLN A 130 -11.25 3.38 16.58
N GLU A 131 -11.73 3.78 15.42
CA GLU A 131 -12.77 3.06 14.68
C GLU A 131 -12.21 1.88 13.88
N LEU A 132 -11.07 2.06 13.22
CA LEU A 132 -10.50 1.09 12.27
C LEU A 132 -9.45 0.18 12.93
N GLY A 133 -8.74 0.68 13.92
CA GLY A 133 -7.50 0.08 14.41
C GLY A 133 -6.29 0.32 13.48
N PRO A 134 -5.08 -0.02 13.94
CA PRO A 134 -3.83 0.39 13.26
C PRO A 134 -3.67 -0.20 11.86
N VAL A 135 -4.03 -1.45 11.65
CA VAL A 135 -3.86 -2.15 10.36
C VAL A 135 -4.81 -1.59 9.31
N PHE A 136 -6.10 -1.47 9.63
CA PHE A 136 -7.09 -0.95 8.68
C PHE A 136 -6.91 0.55 8.43
N LEU A 137 -6.50 1.34 9.44
CA LEU A 137 -6.12 2.73 9.23
C LEU A 137 -5.05 2.86 8.15
N LEU A 138 -4.03 2.01 8.19
CA LEU A 138 -2.95 2.03 7.21
C LEU A 138 -3.41 1.56 5.83
N GLU A 139 -4.16 0.47 5.76
CA GLU A 139 -4.54 -0.18 4.49
C GLU A 139 -5.73 0.50 3.81
N ASP A 140 -6.77 0.83 4.58
CA ASP A 140 -8.04 1.32 4.04
C ASP A 140 -8.12 2.85 3.98
N LEU A 141 -7.29 3.58 4.76
CA LEU A 141 -7.27 5.05 4.75
C LEU A 141 -5.94 5.61 4.26
N PHE A 142 -4.81 5.32 4.92
CA PHE A 142 -3.54 5.99 4.64
C PHE A 142 -2.96 5.66 3.26
N ALA A 143 -2.94 4.39 2.87
CA ALA A 143 -2.40 3.99 1.57
C ALA A 143 -3.23 4.55 0.40
N PRO A 144 -4.58 4.47 0.37
CA PRO A 144 -5.39 5.12 -0.65
C PRO A 144 -5.25 6.65 -0.66
N LEU A 145 -5.15 7.29 0.53
CA LEU A 145 -5.04 8.74 0.64
C LEU A 145 -3.73 9.25 0.04
N ILE A 146 -2.59 8.59 0.33
CA ILE A 146 -1.30 8.95 -0.27
C ILE A 146 -1.30 8.73 -1.77
N GLN A 147 -1.87 7.61 -2.23
CA GLN A 147 -1.97 7.37 -3.66
C GLN A 147 -2.78 8.45 -4.37
N HIS A 148 -3.90 8.85 -3.79
CA HIS A 148 -4.72 9.95 -4.32
C HIS A 148 -3.94 11.27 -4.36
N VAL A 149 -3.29 11.66 -3.26
CA VAL A 149 -2.49 12.90 -3.20
C VAL A 149 -1.36 12.89 -4.24
N ARG A 150 -0.67 11.76 -4.43
CA ARG A 150 0.37 11.61 -5.47
C ARG A 150 -0.19 11.78 -6.88
N ASP A 151 -1.35 11.20 -7.15
CA ASP A 151 -2.00 11.32 -8.46
C ASP A 151 -2.46 12.76 -8.72
N GLU A 152 -3.01 13.43 -7.72
CA GLU A 152 -3.40 14.84 -7.77
C GLU A 152 -2.16 15.78 -7.90
N CYS A 153 -1.01 15.43 -7.29
CA CYS A 153 0.25 16.16 -7.53
C CYS A 153 0.70 16.05 -9.00
N ARG A 154 0.57 14.87 -9.61
CA ARG A 154 0.89 14.69 -11.04
C ARG A 154 -0.05 15.48 -11.95
N LEU A 155 -1.29 15.68 -11.54
CA LEU A 155 -2.29 16.49 -12.25
C LEU A 155 -2.15 17.99 -11.98
N GLY A 156 -1.34 18.38 -10.98
CA GLY A 156 -1.12 19.77 -10.59
C GLY A 156 -2.18 20.35 -9.65
N SER A 157 -3.13 19.53 -9.17
CA SER A 157 -4.18 19.92 -8.20
C SER A 157 -3.64 20.04 -6.77
N PHE A 158 -2.61 19.26 -6.46
CA PHE A 158 -1.85 19.31 -5.21
C PHE A 158 -0.39 19.67 -5.49
N ARG A 159 0.32 20.13 -4.44
CA ARG A 159 1.74 20.41 -4.48
C ARG A 159 2.55 19.34 -3.75
N GLN A 160 3.80 19.13 -4.14
CA GLN A 160 4.71 18.21 -3.46
C GLN A 160 4.87 18.50 -1.95
N SER A 161 4.70 19.77 -1.54
CA SER A 161 4.70 20.14 -0.11
C SER A 161 3.53 19.52 0.65
N GLN A 162 2.36 19.38 0.02
CA GLN A 162 1.19 18.74 0.62
C GLN A 162 1.36 17.22 0.70
N GLU A 163 1.99 16.59 -0.31
CA GLU A 163 2.35 15.17 -0.23
C GLU A 163 3.32 14.91 0.94
N LYS A 164 4.40 15.69 1.03
CA LYS A 164 5.36 15.58 2.13
C LYS A 164 4.69 15.80 3.49
N PHE A 165 3.88 16.84 3.60
CA PHE A 165 3.15 17.17 4.83
C PHE A 165 2.30 16.01 5.33
N VAL A 166 1.48 15.40 4.48
CA VAL A 166 0.62 14.29 4.91
C VAL A 166 1.43 13.04 5.25
N VAL A 167 2.47 12.71 4.47
CA VAL A 167 3.34 11.56 4.73
C VAL A 167 4.03 11.68 6.08
N GLU A 168 4.62 12.83 6.40
CA GLU A 168 5.29 13.09 7.68
C GLU A 168 4.31 13.02 8.86
N LEU A 169 3.10 13.56 8.72
CA LEU A 169 2.08 13.47 9.77
C LEU A 169 1.61 12.03 10.00
N MET A 170 1.37 11.27 8.93
CA MET A 170 1.00 9.85 9.05
C MET A 170 2.07 9.03 9.76
N GLN A 171 3.34 9.24 9.40
CA GLN A 171 4.48 8.57 10.04
C GLN A 171 4.56 8.91 11.53
N SER A 172 4.52 10.19 11.86
CA SER A 172 4.57 10.66 13.25
C SER A 172 3.40 10.10 14.05
N PHE A 173 2.21 10.10 13.49
CA PHE A 173 1.00 9.56 14.11
C PHE A 173 1.13 8.07 14.43
N LEU A 174 1.58 7.27 13.46
CA LEU A 174 1.76 5.82 13.65
C LEU A 174 2.83 5.52 14.70
N LEU A 175 3.99 6.19 14.64
CA LEU A 175 5.07 6.00 15.62
C LEU A 175 4.65 6.34 17.05
N ILE A 176 3.88 7.42 17.25
CA ILE A 176 3.38 7.80 18.57
C ILE A 176 2.37 6.77 19.09
N ASN A 177 1.49 6.28 18.25
CA ASN A 177 0.42 5.37 18.67
C ASN A 177 0.89 3.93 18.80
N SER A 178 1.87 3.46 18.00
CA SER A 178 2.47 2.13 18.15
C SER A 178 3.18 1.97 19.50
N SER A 179 3.72 3.05 20.08
CA SER A 179 4.44 2.97 21.36
C SER A 179 3.53 2.93 22.61
N LYS A 180 2.23 3.21 22.50
CA LYS A 180 1.31 3.32 23.65
C LYS A 180 0.90 1.98 24.29
N ASN A 181 1.00 0.86 23.60
CA ASN A 181 0.43 -0.43 24.03
C ASN A 181 1.45 -1.56 24.28
N LYS A 182 2.72 -1.25 24.56
CA LYS A 182 3.78 -2.28 24.56
C LYS A 182 3.83 -3.13 25.84
N LYS A 183 3.55 -4.41 25.67
CA LYS A 183 4.13 -5.48 26.53
C LYS A 183 5.64 -5.54 26.23
N PRO A 184 6.49 -5.89 27.22
CA PRO A 184 7.90 -6.13 26.93
C PRO A 184 8.04 -7.33 25.97
N LEU A 185 8.48 -7.04 24.76
CA LEU A 185 8.77 -8.06 23.73
C LEU A 185 10.26 -8.42 23.83
N ASN A 186 10.57 -9.72 23.82
CA ASN A 186 11.95 -10.19 23.99
C ASN A 186 12.74 -10.22 22.69
N ASN A 187 12.09 -10.56 21.57
CA ASN A 187 12.74 -10.67 20.28
C ASN A 187 12.71 -9.31 19.57
N LYS A 188 13.85 -8.90 19.05
CA LYS A 188 13.99 -7.57 18.38
C LYS A 188 14.27 -7.76 16.89
N VAL A 189 13.58 -6.96 16.07
CA VAL A 189 13.79 -6.93 14.64
C VAL A 189 14.18 -5.51 14.20
N LEU A 190 15.33 -5.40 13.53
CA LEU A 190 15.74 -4.16 12.88
C LEU A 190 15.08 -4.09 11.50
N ILE A 191 14.35 -3.01 11.23
CA ILE A 191 13.70 -2.76 9.94
C ILE A 191 14.38 -1.57 9.28
N ILE A 192 14.94 -1.80 8.09
CA ILE A 192 15.69 -0.79 7.33
C ILE A 192 15.25 -0.75 5.87
N SER A 193 15.54 0.37 5.22
CA SER A 193 15.49 0.49 3.76
C SER A 193 16.85 0.95 3.24
N PRO A 194 17.44 0.28 2.22
CA PRO A 194 18.75 0.63 1.67
C PRO A 194 18.77 2.04 1.05
N ILE A 195 19.98 2.54 0.78
CA ILE A 195 20.17 3.83 0.11
C ILE A 195 19.37 3.88 -1.20
N SER A 196 18.74 5.02 -1.46
CA SER A 196 17.85 5.27 -2.62
C SER A 196 16.52 4.51 -2.63
N HIS A 197 16.15 3.90 -1.52
CA HIS A 197 14.84 3.29 -1.32
C HIS A 197 14.12 4.02 -0.18
N ASN A 198 12.91 4.55 -0.45
CA ASN A 198 12.20 5.46 0.46
C ASN A 198 10.73 5.06 0.66
N ASP A 199 10.47 3.77 0.87
CA ASP A 199 9.12 3.29 1.15
C ASP A 199 8.83 3.28 2.66
N ASN A 200 8.64 4.46 3.22
CA ASN A 200 8.35 4.65 4.64
C ASN A 200 7.07 3.94 5.09
N LEU A 201 6.03 3.88 4.24
CA LEU A 201 4.76 3.26 4.61
C LEU A 201 4.88 1.74 4.74
N SER A 202 5.54 1.08 3.80
CA SER A 202 5.79 -0.37 3.90
C SER A 202 6.62 -0.72 5.13
N MET A 203 7.57 0.15 5.50
CA MET A 203 8.34 -0.05 6.73
C MET A 203 7.47 0.07 7.98
N LEU A 204 6.61 1.09 8.07
CA LEU A 204 5.68 1.26 9.19
C LEU A 204 4.66 0.13 9.27
N ARG A 205 4.16 -0.35 8.12
CA ARG A 205 3.31 -1.53 8.05
C ARG A 205 4.00 -2.77 8.63
N LEU A 206 5.26 -2.98 8.28
CA LEU A 206 6.05 -4.07 8.86
C LEU A 206 6.24 -3.92 10.36
N CYS A 207 6.46 -2.71 10.86
CA CYS A 207 6.52 -2.47 12.31
C CYS A 207 5.24 -2.93 13.01
N LEU A 208 4.07 -2.58 12.48
CA LEU A 208 2.78 -3.01 13.05
C LEU A 208 2.59 -4.52 12.99
N VAL A 209 2.96 -5.17 11.88
CA VAL A 209 2.89 -6.63 11.73
C VAL A 209 3.86 -7.34 12.70
N CYS A 210 5.05 -6.79 12.90
CA CYS A 210 6.03 -7.33 13.85
C CYS A 210 5.50 -7.21 15.29
N GLU A 211 4.90 -6.09 15.67
CA GLU A 211 4.30 -5.90 16.99
C GLU A 211 3.16 -6.89 17.26
N ASP A 212 2.30 -7.12 16.26
CA ASP A 212 1.21 -8.12 16.33
C ASP A 212 1.74 -9.57 16.45
N SER A 213 2.92 -9.82 15.88
CA SER A 213 3.64 -11.12 15.93
C SER A 213 4.58 -11.26 17.13
N GLU A 214 4.47 -10.42 18.14
CA GLU A 214 5.29 -10.41 19.37
C GLU A 214 6.79 -10.12 19.13
N TRP A 215 7.12 -9.39 18.08
CA TRP A 215 8.45 -8.87 17.81
C TRP A 215 8.53 -7.38 18.10
N MET A 216 9.61 -6.93 18.74
CA MET A 216 9.88 -5.52 18.98
C MET A 216 10.58 -4.91 17.76
N PRO A 217 9.89 -4.10 16.94
CA PRO A 217 10.52 -3.46 15.79
C PRO A 217 11.40 -2.29 16.23
N ILE A 218 12.61 -2.22 15.68
CA ILE A 218 13.49 -1.06 15.74
C ILE A 218 13.49 -0.43 14.34
N TYR A 219 12.89 0.74 14.23
CA TYR A 219 12.80 1.49 12.99
C TYR A 219 13.81 2.64 12.98
N VAL A 220 14.78 2.58 12.07
CA VAL A 220 15.84 3.61 11.92
C VAL A 220 15.64 4.52 10.72
N GLY A 221 14.53 4.38 10.01
CA GLY A 221 14.22 5.20 8.84
C GLY A 221 14.63 4.57 7.53
N THR A 222 14.59 5.39 6.47
CA THR A 222 14.93 4.99 5.10
C THR A 222 16.32 5.48 4.69
N SER A 223 16.82 4.98 3.56
CA SER A 223 18.14 5.34 3.00
C SER A 223 19.32 5.07 3.95
N THR A 224 19.28 3.94 4.65
CA THR A 224 20.33 3.54 5.62
C THR A 224 21.48 2.88 4.91
N SER A 225 22.73 3.32 5.19
CA SER A 225 23.93 2.69 4.66
C SER A 225 24.25 1.37 5.35
N ALA A 226 25.01 0.49 4.70
CA ALA A 226 25.38 -0.80 5.28
C ALA A 226 26.12 -0.71 6.62
N ASP A 227 26.95 0.32 6.79
CA ASP A 227 27.72 0.54 8.03
C ASP A 227 26.77 0.98 9.18
N GLU A 228 25.79 1.83 8.90
CA GLU A 228 24.74 2.23 9.85
C GLU A 228 23.81 1.08 10.20
N VAL A 229 23.54 0.19 9.24
CA VAL A 229 22.77 -1.04 9.49
C VAL A 229 23.47 -1.92 10.51
N LEU A 230 24.77 -2.17 10.33
CA LEU A 230 25.55 -2.97 11.26
C LEU A 230 25.56 -2.34 12.66
N PHE A 231 25.87 -1.05 12.76
CA PHE A 231 25.87 -0.33 14.03
C PHE A 231 24.51 -0.45 14.74
N SER A 232 23.41 -0.22 14.01
CA SER A 232 22.06 -0.28 14.58
C SER A 232 21.67 -1.70 15.00
N TYR A 233 22.09 -2.71 14.24
CA TYR A 233 21.83 -4.11 14.54
C TYR A 233 22.52 -4.56 15.83
N GLU A 234 23.81 -4.23 15.98
CA GLU A 234 24.61 -4.57 17.16
C GLU A 234 24.15 -3.78 18.40
N GLN A 235 23.97 -2.46 18.29
CA GLN A 235 23.54 -1.61 19.40
C GLN A 235 22.11 -1.95 19.86
N GLY A 236 21.22 -2.25 18.91
CA GLY A 236 19.87 -2.70 19.20
C GLY A 236 19.82 -4.11 19.81
N ARG A 237 20.88 -4.89 19.69
CA ARG A 237 20.91 -6.32 20.00
C ARG A 237 19.74 -7.02 19.33
N CYS A 238 19.68 -6.88 18.00
CA CYS A 238 18.58 -7.39 17.20
C CYS A 238 18.80 -8.85 16.87
N ASP A 239 17.70 -9.62 16.89
CA ASP A 239 17.71 -11.05 16.56
C ASP A 239 17.44 -11.27 15.08
N LEU A 240 16.83 -10.27 14.40
CA LEU A 240 16.45 -10.35 13.00
C LEU A 240 16.68 -9.00 12.30
N LEU A 241 17.10 -9.05 11.03
CA LEU A 241 17.14 -7.90 10.12
C LEU A 241 16.12 -8.08 9.00
N MET A 242 15.23 -7.09 8.84
CA MET A 242 14.33 -6.99 7.69
C MET A 242 14.76 -5.83 6.79
N VAL A 243 14.95 -6.13 5.51
CA VAL A 243 15.34 -5.16 4.49
C VAL A 243 14.16 -4.89 3.57
N VAL A 244 13.64 -3.67 3.61
CA VAL A 244 12.51 -3.24 2.77
C VAL A 244 13.05 -2.57 1.51
N VAL A 245 12.66 -3.10 0.36
CA VAL A 245 13.10 -2.62 -0.94
C VAL A 245 11.91 -2.02 -1.68
N ASP A 246 12.00 -0.72 -2.01
CA ASP A 246 11.03 -0.06 -2.88
C ASP A 246 11.18 -0.58 -4.31
N PRO A 247 10.14 -1.18 -4.92
CA PRO A 247 10.19 -1.67 -6.31
C PRO A 247 10.50 -0.55 -7.33
N ASN A 248 10.17 0.69 -6.99
CA ASN A 248 10.41 1.88 -7.83
C ASN A 248 11.74 2.59 -7.49
N GLY A 249 12.46 2.10 -6.47
CA GLY A 249 13.74 2.64 -6.06
C GLY A 249 14.86 2.33 -7.07
N ASN A 250 16.04 2.92 -6.84
CA ASN A 250 17.18 2.70 -7.72
C ASN A 250 17.76 1.30 -7.54
N GLN A 251 17.45 0.40 -8.46
CA GLN A 251 17.88 -1.01 -8.44
C GLN A 251 19.36 -1.20 -8.79
N GLN A 252 20.03 -0.17 -9.35
CA GLN A 252 21.40 -0.31 -9.88
C GLN A 252 22.43 -0.67 -8.79
N PHE A 253 22.30 -0.06 -7.62
CA PHE A 253 23.23 -0.24 -6.51
C PHE A 253 22.78 -1.30 -5.48
N LEU A 254 21.52 -1.69 -5.52
CA LEU A 254 20.91 -2.59 -4.55
C LEU A 254 21.68 -3.91 -4.34
N PRO A 255 22.12 -4.65 -5.37
CA PRO A 255 22.85 -5.90 -5.17
C PRO A 255 24.17 -5.73 -4.41
N ASN A 256 24.84 -4.61 -4.59
CA ASN A 256 26.11 -4.31 -3.91
C ASN A 256 25.86 -3.94 -2.44
N GLU A 257 24.84 -3.12 -2.16
CA GLU A 257 24.43 -2.78 -0.81
C GLU A 257 24.01 -4.02 -0.02
N LEU A 258 23.18 -4.89 -0.59
CA LEU A 258 22.76 -6.12 0.06
C LEU A 258 23.92 -7.07 0.33
N ARG A 259 24.89 -7.20 -0.60
CA ARG A 259 26.11 -8.00 -0.35
C ARG A 259 26.95 -7.41 0.76
N LYS A 260 27.09 -6.09 0.82
CA LYS A 260 27.83 -5.40 1.88
C LYS A 260 27.16 -5.62 3.24
N ILE A 261 25.85 -5.43 3.33
CA ILE A 261 25.08 -5.70 4.55
C ILE A 261 25.28 -7.16 5.00
N ARG A 262 25.13 -8.13 4.08
CA ARG A 262 25.33 -9.56 4.38
C ARG A 262 26.73 -9.90 4.83
N SER A 263 27.77 -9.24 4.27
CA SER A 263 29.16 -9.48 4.65
C SER A 263 29.52 -8.92 6.03
N LEU A 264 28.79 -7.91 6.48
CA LEU A 264 28.99 -7.26 7.77
C LEU A 264 28.26 -7.97 8.90
N ILE A 265 27.02 -8.41 8.64
CA ILE A 265 26.24 -9.22 9.58
C ILE A 265 26.69 -10.66 9.36
N LYS A 266 27.63 -11.13 10.20
CA LYS A 266 27.98 -12.55 10.21
C LYS A 266 26.77 -13.33 10.69
N ASP A 267 26.28 -14.24 9.84
CA ASP A 267 25.40 -15.31 10.29
C ASP A 267 26.22 -16.15 11.28
N ASP A 268 26.02 -15.96 12.57
CA ASP A 268 26.41 -16.96 13.54
C ASP A 268 25.46 -18.15 13.29
N GLU A 269 26.05 -19.24 12.74
CA GLU A 269 25.40 -20.54 12.51
C GLU A 269 24.75 -21.12 13.76
#